data_aada23f4ca79fe1de15c40694199af08
#
_entry.id   aada23f4ca79fe1de15c40694199af08
#
_cell.length_a   1.000
_cell.length_b   1.000
_cell.length_c   1.000
_cell.angle_alpha   90.00
_cell.angle_beta   90.00
_cell.angle_gamma   90.00
#
_symmetry.space_group_name_H-M   'P 1'
#
loop_
_entity.id
_entity.type
_entity.pdbx_description
1 polymer ?
#
loop_
_entity_poly.entity_id
_entity_poly.type
_entity_poly.pdbx_seq_one_letter_code
_entity_poly.pdbx_strand_id
1 'polypeptide(L)'
;MKLSKKNIIHLCMLTGIYLLFVLALTRFKYAYGSELDWGGQHYAIPDYFRKLFYKTGDFFPSFAPNIGCGENIYNLSYYGLYSPIILFSYLLPFVKMSTYIQIVSIIGIIASLWIFYIWMRQKFTDNTAFALSFVFLFSAPLIFHSHRHIMFVNYMPFLLLGFMAIEDYFEGKRKYMVTLWAFLMLMTSYFFAVSGLAAMAVYGVYRWLKINEKPTFKKFCKDGTAFAFRLILAVIMACVLILPTLHCMLSGREAGNSHVDLKSFIPGVNLKFLLYYHYSMGLCLFTVLSIISAVFSKQRYRRFLGIVMMVIATCPIIVYMLNGTLYVDPKVLIPFLPLGMLLFGHTYFDIIRGKLKLKPLAVITLLVALAGVFWFKTTKKVEFYIILDFVVLMSSLFV
;
A
#
# COMPACT_ATOMS: atom_id res chain seq x y z
N MET A 1 -12.10 19.20 9.12
CA MET A 1 -13.29 18.95 8.26
C MET A 1 -14.35 18.31 9.12
N LYS A 2 -15.56 18.90 9.26
CA LYS A 2 -16.67 18.29 10.03
C LYS A 2 -17.27 17.12 9.22
N LEU A 3 -17.52 16.00 9.87
CA LEU A 3 -18.23 14.86 9.29
C LEU A 3 -19.73 15.13 9.35
N SER A 4 -20.42 14.99 8.22
CA SER A 4 -21.89 15.06 8.16
C SER A 4 -22.50 13.72 8.62
N LYS A 5 -23.81 13.70 8.93
CA LYS A 5 -24.55 12.45 9.18
C LYS A 5 -24.32 11.41 8.08
N LYS A 6 -24.36 11.83 6.83
CA LYS A 6 -24.12 10.96 5.67
C LYS A 6 -22.75 10.31 5.70
N ASN A 7 -21.70 11.06 6.08
CA ASN A 7 -20.36 10.53 6.15
C ASN A 7 -20.21 9.48 7.25
N ILE A 8 -20.84 9.70 8.40
CA ILE A 8 -20.86 8.71 9.48
C ILE A 8 -21.54 7.42 9.00
N ILE A 9 -22.68 7.55 8.31
CA ILE A 9 -23.36 6.38 7.71
C ILE A 9 -22.42 5.63 6.74
N HIS A 10 -21.73 6.33 5.85
CA HIS A 10 -20.77 5.69 4.92
C HIS A 10 -19.65 4.95 5.67
N LEU A 11 -19.07 5.54 6.72
CA LEU A 11 -18.05 4.90 7.54
C LEU A 11 -18.59 3.67 8.26
N CYS A 12 -19.80 3.75 8.84
CA CYS A 12 -20.47 2.60 9.46
C CYS A 12 -20.77 1.49 8.45
N MET A 13 -21.23 1.84 7.25
CA MET A 13 -21.48 0.87 6.18
C MET A 13 -20.17 0.16 5.74
N LEU A 14 -19.09 0.89 5.50
CA LEU A 14 -17.79 0.32 5.15
C LEU A 14 -17.28 -0.62 6.24
N THR A 15 -17.43 -0.21 7.51
CA THR A 15 -17.07 -1.05 8.66
C THR A 15 -17.93 -2.31 8.72
N GLY A 16 -19.23 -2.17 8.57
CA GLY A 16 -20.19 -3.30 8.58
C GLY A 16 -19.87 -4.30 7.44
N ILE A 17 -19.65 -3.81 6.24
CA ILE A 17 -19.29 -4.64 5.08
C ILE A 17 -17.98 -5.42 5.36
N TYR A 18 -16.95 -4.75 5.91
CA TYR A 18 -15.71 -5.43 6.25
C TYR A 18 -15.88 -6.46 7.36
N LEU A 19 -16.63 -6.14 8.41
CA LEU A 19 -16.91 -7.10 9.48
C LEU A 19 -17.72 -8.30 8.99
N LEU A 20 -18.68 -8.09 8.11
CA LEU A 20 -19.41 -9.20 7.44
C LEU A 20 -18.45 -10.06 6.60
N PHE A 21 -17.50 -9.46 5.89
CA PHE A 21 -16.45 -10.19 5.19
C PHE A 21 -15.60 -11.02 6.16
N VAL A 22 -15.15 -10.44 7.28
CA VAL A 22 -14.39 -11.16 8.32
C VAL A 22 -15.19 -12.36 8.85
N LEU A 23 -16.47 -12.16 9.17
CA LEU A 23 -17.36 -13.23 9.65
C LEU A 23 -17.54 -14.32 8.60
N ALA A 24 -17.73 -13.95 7.34
CA ALA A 24 -17.84 -14.92 6.24
C ALA A 24 -16.53 -15.70 6.03
N LEU A 25 -15.39 -15.03 6.10
CA LEU A 25 -14.06 -15.64 5.97
C LEU A 25 -13.81 -16.65 7.09
N THR A 26 -14.17 -16.30 8.32
CA THR A 26 -14.03 -17.19 9.49
C THR A 26 -15.15 -18.21 9.58
N ARG A 27 -16.12 -18.20 8.65
CA ARG A 27 -17.32 -19.06 8.65
C ARG A 27 -18.07 -19.02 9.98
N PHE A 28 -18.04 -17.89 10.68
CA PHE A 28 -18.63 -17.69 12.02
C PHE A 28 -18.13 -18.66 13.10
N LYS A 29 -17.07 -19.44 12.82
CA LYS A 29 -16.58 -20.52 13.68
C LYS A 29 -15.08 -20.44 13.95
N TYR A 30 -14.29 -20.07 12.95
CA TYR A 30 -12.84 -20.13 13.03
C TYR A 30 -12.25 -18.78 13.47
N ALA A 31 -11.05 -18.82 14.07
CA ALA A 31 -10.30 -17.61 14.37
C ALA A 31 -9.87 -16.90 13.08
N TYR A 32 -9.80 -15.57 13.13
CA TYR A 32 -9.27 -14.78 12.04
C TYR A 32 -7.75 -14.95 11.95
N GLY A 33 -7.26 -15.31 10.77
CA GLY A 33 -5.84 -15.60 10.55
C GLY A 33 -5.65 -16.70 9.52
N SER A 34 -4.46 -17.27 9.47
CA SER A 34 -4.11 -18.41 8.63
C SER A 34 -3.15 -19.37 9.34
N GLU A 35 -3.02 -20.59 8.84
CA GLU A 35 -2.18 -21.61 9.49
C GLU A 35 -0.69 -21.38 9.24
N LEU A 36 -0.30 -20.82 8.08
CA LEU A 36 1.11 -20.68 7.69
C LEU A 36 1.81 -19.54 8.45
N ASP A 37 2.23 -18.50 7.74
CA ASP A 37 3.06 -17.43 8.27
C ASP A 37 2.38 -16.67 9.43
N TRP A 38 1.06 -16.57 9.43
CA TRP A 38 0.33 -15.92 10.51
C TRP A 38 0.58 -16.61 11.88
N GLY A 39 0.39 -17.92 11.93
CA GLY A 39 0.58 -18.71 13.14
C GLY A 39 2.04 -18.86 13.52
N GLY A 40 2.90 -19.18 12.56
CA GLY A 40 4.31 -19.46 12.80
C GLY A 40 5.18 -18.22 13.03
N GLN A 41 4.78 -17.06 12.50
CA GLN A 41 5.65 -15.88 12.45
C GLN A 41 4.95 -14.61 12.94
N HIS A 42 3.80 -14.23 12.35
CA HIS A 42 3.22 -12.90 12.55
C HIS A 42 2.67 -12.63 13.96
N TYR A 43 2.34 -13.64 14.75
CA TYR A 43 2.06 -13.43 16.17
C TYR A 43 3.11 -14.07 17.08
N ALA A 44 3.74 -15.17 16.66
CA ALA A 44 4.72 -15.88 17.51
C ALA A 44 5.97 -15.03 17.77
N ILE A 45 6.51 -14.36 16.74
CA ILE A 45 7.71 -13.51 16.88
C ILE A 45 7.42 -12.23 17.69
N PRO A 46 6.34 -11.46 17.44
CA PRO A 46 5.95 -10.38 18.33
C PRO A 46 5.69 -10.79 19.78
N ASP A 47 5.11 -11.98 20.01
CA ASP A 47 4.94 -12.53 21.37
C ASP A 47 6.29 -12.79 22.04
N TYR A 48 7.26 -13.29 21.27
CA TYR A 48 8.63 -13.47 21.73
C TYR A 48 9.27 -12.12 22.13
N PHE A 49 9.15 -11.07 21.32
CA PHE A 49 9.68 -9.74 21.67
C PHE A 49 9.10 -9.23 22.98
N ARG A 50 7.78 -9.32 23.15
CA ARG A 50 7.10 -8.91 24.38
C ARG A 50 7.55 -9.73 25.59
N LYS A 51 7.66 -11.05 25.46
CA LYS A 51 8.14 -11.94 26.54
C LYS A 51 9.59 -11.66 26.90
N LEU A 52 10.45 -11.42 25.91
CA LEU A 52 11.85 -11.07 26.13
C LEU A 52 11.96 -9.77 26.93
N PHE A 53 11.20 -8.75 26.56
CA PHE A 53 11.14 -7.49 27.30
C PHE A 53 10.73 -7.70 28.77
N TYR A 54 9.67 -8.45 29.03
CA TYR A 54 9.25 -8.70 30.42
C TYR A 54 10.25 -9.52 31.23
N LYS A 55 11.00 -10.40 30.56
CA LYS A 55 12.03 -11.21 31.22
C LYS A 55 13.29 -10.43 31.56
N THR A 56 13.71 -9.53 30.66
CA THR A 56 15.03 -8.86 30.76
C THR A 56 14.94 -7.41 31.23
N GLY A 57 13.78 -6.75 31.05
CA GLY A 57 13.63 -5.30 31.20
C GLY A 57 14.29 -4.49 30.07
N ASP A 58 14.93 -5.16 29.11
CA ASP A 58 15.66 -4.50 28.02
C ASP A 58 14.70 -4.13 26.89
N PHE A 59 14.60 -2.83 26.62
CA PHE A 59 13.77 -2.30 25.54
C PHE A 59 14.45 -2.40 24.17
N PHE A 60 15.79 -2.50 24.16
CA PHE A 60 16.61 -2.57 22.93
C PHE A 60 17.49 -3.83 22.91
N PRO A 61 16.90 -5.02 22.99
CA PRO A 61 17.68 -6.25 23.00
C PRO A 61 18.46 -6.40 21.70
N SER A 62 19.69 -6.92 21.79
CA SER A 62 20.55 -7.21 20.63
C SER A 62 20.50 -8.69 20.23
N PHE A 63 20.10 -9.58 21.16
CA PHE A 63 20.16 -11.01 20.97
C PHE A 63 18.88 -11.73 21.37
N ALA A 64 18.53 -12.74 20.57
CA ALA A 64 17.38 -13.62 20.76
C ALA A 64 17.85 -15.04 21.15
N PRO A 65 18.02 -15.36 22.45
CA PRO A 65 18.65 -16.61 22.87
C PRO A 65 17.82 -17.86 22.58
N ASN A 66 16.50 -17.73 22.44
CA ASN A 66 15.59 -18.88 22.35
C ASN A 66 15.04 -19.08 20.91
N ILE A 67 15.59 -18.39 19.91
CA ILE A 67 15.21 -18.58 18.50
C ILE A 67 16.40 -19.18 17.75
N GLY A 68 16.19 -20.32 17.10
CA GLY A 68 17.28 -21.11 16.55
C GLY A 68 18.23 -21.58 17.66
N CYS A 69 19.52 -21.47 17.43
CA CYS A 69 20.56 -21.71 18.46
C CYS A 69 21.03 -20.39 19.10
N GLY A 70 20.23 -19.36 19.08
CA GLY A 70 20.56 -17.99 19.42
C GLY A 70 20.84 -17.16 18.16
N GLU A 71 20.21 -16.00 18.06
CA GLU A 71 20.22 -15.18 16.85
C GLU A 71 20.28 -13.69 17.19
N ASN A 72 20.84 -12.89 16.30
CA ASN A 72 20.72 -11.45 16.38
C ASN A 72 19.24 -11.07 16.16
N ILE A 73 18.65 -10.33 17.11
CA ILE A 73 17.21 -10.02 17.10
C ILE A 73 16.79 -9.20 15.85
N TYR A 74 17.71 -8.46 15.26
CA TYR A 74 17.43 -7.66 14.08
C TYR A 74 17.22 -8.48 12.80
N ASN A 75 17.57 -9.78 12.78
CA ASN A 75 17.12 -10.70 11.74
C ASN A 75 15.58 -10.87 11.74
N LEU A 76 14.96 -10.63 12.88
CA LEU A 76 13.53 -10.75 13.11
C LEU A 76 12.79 -9.40 13.02
N SER A 77 13.50 -8.31 12.74
CA SER A 77 12.95 -6.94 12.70
C SER A 77 11.77 -6.77 11.77
N TYR A 78 11.71 -7.57 10.69
CA TYR A 78 10.60 -7.60 9.75
C TYR A 78 9.24 -7.87 10.42
N TYR A 79 9.21 -8.60 11.54
CA TYR A 79 8.01 -8.99 12.25
C TYR A 79 7.56 -7.98 13.31
N GLY A 80 7.97 -6.73 13.17
CA GLY A 80 7.46 -5.63 13.97
C GLY A 80 8.28 -5.29 15.22
N LEU A 81 9.58 -5.61 15.23
CA LEU A 81 10.50 -5.09 16.24
C LEU A 81 10.41 -3.55 16.24
N TYR A 82 10.13 -2.96 17.38
CA TYR A 82 9.88 -1.53 17.60
C TYR A 82 8.68 -0.94 16.84
N SER A 83 7.85 -1.78 16.21
CA SER A 83 6.61 -1.31 15.61
C SER A 83 5.71 -0.68 16.67
N PRO A 84 5.18 0.55 16.46
CA PRO A 84 4.27 1.18 17.42
C PRO A 84 3.06 0.29 17.76
N ILE A 85 2.58 -0.48 16.77
CA ILE A 85 1.47 -1.42 16.95
C ILE A 85 1.87 -2.53 17.94
N ILE A 86 3.08 -3.09 17.79
CA ILE A 86 3.55 -4.18 18.66
C ILE A 86 3.93 -3.65 20.05
N LEU A 87 4.61 -2.49 20.12
CA LEU A 87 4.96 -1.86 21.39
C LEU A 87 3.73 -1.55 22.25
N PHE A 88 2.61 -1.16 21.63
CA PHE A 88 1.36 -0.94 22.36
C PHE A 88 0.87 -2.20 23.06
N SER A 89 1.15 -3.41 22.53
CA SER A 89 0.80 -4.67 23.17
C SER A 89 1.51 -4.89 24.50
N TYR A 90 2.65 -4.20 24.74
CA TYR A 90 3.40 -4.30 25.99
C TYR A 90 2.63 -3.66 27.16
N LEU A 91 1.68 -2.79 26.90
CA LEU A 91 0.77 -2.24 27.91
C LEU A 91 -0.39 -3.20 28.26
N LEU A 92 -0.52 -4.31 27.52
CA LEU A 92 -1.63 -5.26 27.61
C LEU A 92 -1.13 -6.69 27.85
N PRO A 93 -0.37 -6.95 28.95
CA PRO A 93 0.26 -8.26 29.19
C PRO A 93 -0.73 -9.42 29.33
N PHE A 94 -1.96 -9.12 29.77
CA PHE A 94 -3.05 -10.08 29.97
C PHE A 94 -3.71 -10.52 28.65
N VAL A 95 -3.49 -9.80 27.53
CA VAL A 95 -4.05 -10.17 26.22
C VAL A 95 -3.07 -11.10 25.50
N LYS A 96 -3.52 -12.27 25.11
CA LYS A 96 -2.73 -13.20 24.29
C LYS A 96 -2.34 -12.51 22.96
N MET A 97 -1.07 -12.65 22.55
CA MET A 97 -0.59 -12.00 21.31
C MET A 97 -1.37 -12.44 20.07
N SER A 98 -1.79 -13.70 20.00
CA SER A 98 -2.63 -14.19 18.90
C SER A 98 -3.95 -13.43 18.78
N THR A 99 -4.63 -13.15 19.92
CA THR A 99 -5.85 -12.35 19.95
C THR A 99 -5.56 -10.88 19.63
N TYR A 100 -4.48 -10.34 20.21
CA TYR A 100 -4.06 -8.96 19.95
C TYR A 100 -3.83 -8.70 18.46
N ILE A 101 -3.06 -9.57 17.77
CA ILE A 101 -2.76 -9.43 16.34
C ILE A 101 -4.03 -9.53 15.48
N GLN A 102 -4.99 -10.39 15.84
CA GLN A 102 -6.29 -10.44 15.15
C GLN A 102 -7.02 -9.10 15.26
N ILE A 103 -7.13 -8.56 16.47
CA ILE A 103 -7.85 -7.30 16.73
C ILE A 103 -7.17 -6.14 15.99
N VAL A 104 -5.85 -5.99 16.11
CA VAL A 104 -5.14 -4.86 15.47
C VAL A 104 -5.11 -4.99 13.95
N SER A 105 -5.16 -6.20 13.38
CA SER A 105 -5.31 -6.39 11.94
C SER A 105 -6.66 -5.90 11.44
N ILE A 106 -7.75 -6.28 12.12
CA ILE A 106 -9.10 -5.83 11.79
C ILE A 106 -9.23 -4.32 11.94
N ILE A 107 -8.77 -3.76 13.07
CA ILE A 107 -8.78 -2.32 13.32
C ILE A 107 -7.92 -1.58 12.27
N GLY A 108 -6.77 -2.13 11.90
CA GLY A 108 -5.87 -1.53 10.90
C GLY A 108 -6.53 -1.38 9.52
N ILE A 109 -7.30 -2.39 9.09
CA ILE A 109 -8.07 -2.28 7.83
C ILE A 109 -9.21 -1.28 7.95
N ILE A 110 -9.96 -1.29 9.06
CA ILE A 110 -11.03 -0.30 9.30
C ILE A 110 -10.45 1.12 9.30
N ALA A 111 -9.32 1.34 9.98
CA ALA A 111 -8.64 2.63 9.99
C ALA A 111 -8.18 3.03 8.58
N SER A 112 -7.61 2.10 7.81
CA SER A 112 -7.23 2.35 6.41
C SER A 112 -8.42 2.79 5.56
N LEU A 113 -9.56 2.11 5.71
CA LEU A 113 -10.80 2.47 4.99
C LEU A 113 -11.32 3.86 5.36
N TRP A 114 -11.34 4.17 6.65
CA TRP A 114 -11.82 5.46 7.13
C TRP A 114 -10.92 6.60 6.65
N ILE A 115 -9.60 6.44 6.77
CA ILE A 115 -8.64 7.45 6.34
C ILE A 115 -8.69 7.60 4.82
N PHE A 116 -8.76 6.49 4.07
CA PHE A 116 -8.89 6.51 2.61
C PHE A 116 -10.18 7.23 2.18
N TYR A 117 -11.32 6.93 2.80
CA TYR A 117 -12.58 7.62 2.55
C TYR A 117 -12.48 9.13 2.78
N ILE A 118 -11.91 9.54 3.94
CA ILE A 118 -11.71 10.95 4.28
C ILE A 118 -10.78 11.64 3.29
N TRP A 119 -9.71 10.97 2.86
CA TRP A 119 -8.77 11.48 1.86
C TRP A 119 -9.44 11.64 0.48
N MET A 120 -10.26 10.67 0.05
CA MET A 120 -11.00 10.75 -1.22
C MET A 120 -12.07 11.84 -1.21
N ARG A 121 -12.75 12.06 -0.08
CA ARG A 121 -13.72 13.15 0.08
C ARG A 121 -13.13 14.55 -0.12
N GLN A 122 -11.85 14.74 0.11
CA GLN A 122 -11.19 16.01 -0.18
C GLN A 122 -11.11 16.31 -1.69
N LYS A 123 -11.37 15.32 -2.54
CA LYS A 123 -11.17 15.37 -4.00
C LYS A 123 -12.43 15.11 -4.79
N PHE A 124 -13.34 14.32 -4.25
CA PHE A 124 -14.54 13.82 -4.91
C PHE A 124 -15.78 13.99 -4.03
N THR A 125 -16.95 13.72 -4.60
CA THR A 125 -18.22 13.72 -3.84
C THR A 125 -18.23 12.59 -2.80
N ASP A 126 -19.08 12.71 -1.78
CA ASP A 126 -19.20 11.70 -0.71
C ASP A 126 -19.54 10.30 -1.27
N ASN A 127 -20.43 10.22 -2.27
CA ASN A 127 -20.80 8.95 -2.90
C ASN A 127 -19.65 8.34 -3.72
N THR A 128 -18.91 9.18 -4.46
CA THR A 128 -17.72 8.73 -5.20
C THR A 128 -16.64 8.24 -4.23
N ALA A 129 -16.40 8.95 -3.14
CA ALA A 129 -15.45 8.54 -2.12
C ALA A 129 -15.86 7.20 -1.47
N PHE A 130 -17.15 6.99 -1.23
CA PHE A 130 -17.68 5.73 -0.71
C PHE A 130 -17.45 4.57 -1.70
N ALA A 131 -17.80 4.75 -2.98
CA ALA A 131 -17.58 3.74 -4.02
C ALA A 131 -16.08 3.38 -4.16
N LEU A 132 -15.20 4.39 -4.17
CA LEU A 132 -13.76 4.17 -4.22
C LEU A 132 -13.25 3.41 -2.99
N SER A 133 -13.78 3.71 -1.80
CA SER A 133 -13.41 3.01 -0.57
C SER A 133 -13.88 1.56 -0.56
N PHE A 134 -15.04 1.29 -1.15
CA PHE A 134 -15.52 -0.07 -1.37
C PHE A 134 -14.58 -0.87 -2.29
N VAL A 135 -14.18 -0.30 -3.43
CA VAL A 135 -13.22 -0.94 -4.35
C VAL A 135 -11.84 -1.11 -3.68
N PHE A 136 -11.40 -0.11 -2.90
CA PHE A 136 -10.14 -0.19 -2.13
C PHE A 136 -10.17 -1.33 -1.11
N LEU A 137 -11.28 -1.49 -0.38
CA LEU A 137 -11.48 -2.59 0.58
C LEU A 137 -11.28 -3.95 -0.10
N PHE A 138 -11.90 -4.15 -1.26
CA PHE A 138 -11.87 -5.43 -1.98
C PHE A 138 -10.65 -5.57 -2.91
N SER A 139 -9.66 -4.70 -2.79
CA SER A 139 -8.38 -4.91 -3.47
C SER A 139 -7.69 -6.17 -2.97
N ALA A 140 -7.13 -6.95 -3.89
CA ALA A 140 -6.53 -8.24 -3.59
C ALA A 140 -5.46 -8.19 -2.45
N PRO A 141 -4.53 -7.19 -2.40
CA PRO A 141 -3.55 -7.16 -1.32
C PRO A 141 -4.17 -6.89 0.06
N LEU A 142 -5.16 -6.00 0.18
CA LEU A 142 -5.78 -5.73 1.48
C LEU A 142 -6.53 -6.94 2.02
N ILE A 143 -7.37 -7.56 1.19
CA ILE A 143 -8.16 -8.73 1.59
C ILE A 143 -7.26 -9.91 1.94
N PHE A 144 -6.26 -10.20 1.11
CA PHE A 144 -5.42 -11.37 1.29
C PHE A 144 -4.48 -11.23 2.48
N HIS A 145 -3.78 -10.08 2.59
CA HIS A 145 -2.75 -9.92 3.62
C HIS A 145 -3.30 -9.55 4.99
N SER A 146 -4.52 -9.01 5.07
CA SER A 146 -5.14 -8.69 6.36
C SER A 146 -5.24 -9.86 7.33
N HIS A 147 -5.28 -11.09 6.82
CA HIS A 147 -5.39 -12.32 7.63
C HIS A 147 -4.26 -13.32 7.38
N ARG A 148 -3.30 -13.01 6.49
CA ARG A 148 -2.16 -13.89 6.21
C ARG A 148 -0.82 -13.28 6.56
N HIS A 149 -0.58 -12.05 6.14
CA HIS A 149 0.70 -11.37 6.27
C HIS A 149 0.48 -9.93 6.74
N ILE A 150 0.13 -9.75 8.00
CA ILE A 150 -0.22 -8.41 8.54
C ILE A 150 0.83 -7.34 8.22
N MET A 151 2.13 -7.70 8.18
CA MET A 151 3.23 -6.77 7.91
C MET A 151 3.21 -6.18 6.49
N PHE A 152 2.41 -6.77 5.58
CA PHE A 152 2.23 -6.25 4.22
C PHE A 152 1.24 -5.10 4.14
N VAL A 153 0.38 -4.91 5.14
CA VAL A 153 -0.73 -3.96 5.11
C VAL A 153 -0.89 -3.11 6.38
N ASN A 154 -0.23 -3.47 7.48
CA ASN A 154 -0.37 -2.78 8.77
C ASN A 154 0.15 -1.32 8.76
N TYR A 155 1.01 -0.96 7.83
CA TYR A 155 1.52 0.40 7.63
C TYR A 155 0.55 1.29 6.82
N MET A 156 -0.47 0.72 6.18
CA MET A 156 -1.38 1.43 5.28
C MET A 156 -2.08 2.65 5.93
N PRO A 157 -2.54 2.59 7.20
CA PRO A 157 -3.09 3.77 7.86
C PRO A 157 -2.08 4.93 7.93
N PHE A 158 -0.83 4.65 8.24
CA PHE A 158 0.22 5.67 8.33
C PHE A 158 0.59 6.24 6.96
N LEU A 159 0.64 5.42 5.92
CA LEU A 159 0.84 5.86 4.54
C LEU A 159 -0.28 6.82 4.09
N LEU A 160 -1.53 6.46 4.35
CA LEU A 160 -2.69 7.29 4.00
C LEU A 160 -2.72 8.61 4.78
N LEU A 161 -2.38 8.58 6.07
CA LEU A 161 -2.19 9.78 6.87
C LEU A 161 -1.02 10.63 6.35
N GLY A 162 0.03 9.98 5.85
CA GLY A 162 1.13 10.62 5.14
C GLY A 162 0.66 11.38 3.90
N PHE A 163 -0.22 10.79 3.08
CA PHE A 163 -0.81 11.49 1.93
C PHE A 163 -1.67 12.69 2.36
N MET A 164 -2.44 12.57 3.43
CA MET A 164 -3.19 13.71 3.99
C MET A 164 -2.24 14.79 4.53
N ALA A 165 -1.16 14.40 5.18
CA ALA A 165 -0.16 15.34 5.67
C ALA A 165 0.57 16.08 4.54
N ILE A 166 0.74 15.45 3.37
CA ILE A 166 1.28 16.10 2.17
C ILE A 166 0.32 17.18 1.64
N GLU A 167 -0.99 16.97 1.71
CA GLU A 167 -1.97 18.03 1.40
C GLU A 167 -1.76 19.24 2.34
N ASP A 168 -1.74 18.99 3.66
CA ASP A 168 -1.50 20.03 4.66
C ASP A 168 -0.16 20.73 4.48
N TYR A 169 0.90 19.97 4.14
CA TYR A 169 2.25 20.52 3.91
C TYR A 169 2.26 21.58 2.80
N PHE A 170 1.66 21.27 1.65
CA PHE A 170 1.61 22.20 0.53
C PHE A 170 0.60 23.35 0.72
N GLU A 171 -0.32 23.22 1.68
CA GLU A 171 -1.17 24.32 2.15
C GLU A 171 -0.50 25.19 3.23
N GLY A 172 0.75 24.88 3.58
CA GLY A 172 1.50 25.60 4.62
C GLY A 172 1.14 25.21 6.05
N LYS A 173 0.30 24.18 6.25
CA LYS A 173 -0.18 23.69 7.54
C LYS A 173 0.68 22.52 8.02
N ARG A 174 0.81 22.37 9.34
CA ARG A 174 1.33 21.18 10.04
C ARG A 174 2.43 20.40 9.31
N LYS A 175 3.45 21.11 8.80
CA LYS A 175 4.51 20.53 7.95
C LYS A 175 5.28 19.36 8.58
N TYR A 176 5.34 19.27 9.90
CA TYR A 176 5.98 18.20 10.66
C TYR A 176 5.23 16.86 10.56
N MET A 177 3.94 16.88 10.24
CA MET A 177 3.13 15.66 10.14
C MET A 177 3.61 14.73 9.02
N VAL A 178 4.23 15.24 7.95
CA VAL A 178 4.83 14.41 6.90
C VAL A 178 5.94 13.54 7.50
N THR A 179 6.83 14.14 8.30
CA THR A 179 7.89 13.42 9.00
C THR A 179 7.33 12.39 9.98
N LEU A 180 6.33 12.78 10.79
CA LEU A 180 5.73 11.90 11.79
C LEU A 180 5.12 10.64 11.16
N TRP A 181 4.28 10.81 10.14
CA TRP A 181 3.61 9.65 9.52
C TRP A 181 4.57 8.78 8.71
N ALA A 182 5.56 9.38 8.04
CA ALA A 182 6.63 8.64 7.39
C ALA A 182 7.47 7.84 8.41
N PHE A 183 7.81 8.42 9.55
CA PHE A 183 8.51 7.75 10.65
C PHE A 183 7.70 6.56 11.19
N LEU A 184 6.42 6.76 11.53
CA LEU A 184 5.56 5.69 12.05
C LEU A 184 5.37 4.58 11.02
N MET A 185 5.29 4.90 9.73
CA MET A 185 5.26 3.93 8.64
C MET A 185 6.54 3.09 8.60
N LEU A 186 7.71 3.72 8.69
CA LEU A 186 9.03 3.07 8.73
C LEU A 186 9.15 2.13 9.92
N MET A 187 8.78 2.61 11.12
CA MET A 187 8.83 1.80 12.34
C MET A 187 7.83 0.63 12.32
N THR A 188 6.75 0.74 11.56
CA THR A 188 5.73 -0.32 11.47
C THR A 188 6.13 -1.43 10.50
N SER A 189 6.70 -1.08 9.34
CA SER A 189 7.10 -2.04 8.32
C SER A 189 8.22 -1.45 7.46
N TYR A 190 9.45 -1.55 7.92
CA TYR A 190 10.61 -0.95 7.25
C TYR A 190 10.77 -1.42 5.80
N PHE A 191 10.46 -2.69 5.52
CA PHE A 191 10.59 -3.25 4.17
C PHE A 191 9.64 -2.58 3.16
N PHE A 192 8.36 -2.47 3.49
CA PHE A 192 7.38 -1.80 2.62
C PHE A 192 7.47 -0.27 2.68
N ALA A 193 8.10 0.27 3.71
CA ALA A 193 8.23 1.70 3.88
C ALA A 193 9.15 2.34 2.83
N VAL A 194 10.11 1.62 2.25
CA VAL A 194 10.91 2.11 1.11
C VAL A 194 9.99 2.50 -0.05
N SER A 195 9.10 1.59 -0.44
CA SER A 195 8.09 1.86 -1.46
C SER A 195 7.05 2.87 -1.00
N GLY A 196 6.71 2.87 0.29
CA GLY A 196 5.83 3.86 0.91
C GLY A 196 6.40 5.28 0.81
N LEU A 197 7.69 5.48 1.09
CA LEU A 197 8.37 6.76 0.91
C LEU A 197 8.40 7.19 -0.56
N ALA A 198 8.64 6.25 -1.47
CA ALA A 198 8.57 6.51 -2.91
C ALA A 198 7.16 6.93 -3.33
N ALA A 199 6.11 6.25 -2.83
CA ALA A 199 4.73 6.64 -3.08
C ALA A 199 4.39 8.02 -2.50
N MET A 200 4.89 8.36 -1.29
CA MET A 200 4.77 9.71 -0.71
C MET A 200 5.50 10.76 -1.54
N ALA A 201 6.70 10.46 -2.06
CA ALA A 201 7.44 11.37 -2.94
C ALA A 201 6.69 11.62 -4.26
N VAL A 202 6.18 10.55 -4.90
CA VAL A 202 5.37 10.64 -6.11
C VAL A 202 4.11 11.47 -5.85
N TYR A 203 3.42 11.24 -4.73
CA TYR A 203 2.25 12.03 -4.36
C TYR A 203 2.59 13.49 -4.07
N GLY A 204 3.75 13.75 -3.46
CA GLY A 204 4.27 15.11 -3.24
C GLY A 204 4.45 15.88 -4.56
N VAL A 205 5.08 15.27 -5.56
CA VAL A 205 5.23 15.86 -6.90
C VAL A 205 3.87 16.06 -7.58
N TYR A 206 2.98 15.07 -7.50
CA TYR A 206 1.60 15.20 -7.99
C TYR A 206 0.89 16.41 -7.38
N ARG A 207 0.96 16.57 -6.05
CA ARG A 207 0.33 17.70 -5.35
C ARG A 207 0.99 19.02 -5.73
N TRP A 208 2.32 19.06 -5.78
CA TRP A 208 3.06 20.24 -6.20
C TRP A 208 2.67 20.71 -7.61
N LEU A 209 2.59 19.77 -8.57
CA LEU A 209 2.15 20.07 -9.95
C LEU A 209 0.70 20.56 -10.00
N LYS A 210 -0.16 20.08 -9.09
CA LYS A 210 -1.58 20.49 -9.03
C LYS A 210 -1.75 21.93 -8.57
N ILE A 211 -0.92 22.40 -7.64
CA ILE A 211 -1.04 23.76 -7.07
C ILE A 211 -0.21 24.80 -7.83
N ASN A 212 0.77 24.40 -8.64
CA ASN A 212 1.62 25.32 -9.39
C ASN A 212 1.24 25.31 -10.85
N GLU A 213 0.48 26.32 -11.28
CA GLU A 213 0.04 26.46 -12.68
C GLU A 213 1.22 26.67 -13.65
N LYS A 214 2.21 27.44 -13.23
CA LYS A 214 3.44 27.74 -13.99
C LYS A 214 4.66 27.21 -13.23
N PRO A 215 4.93 25.88 -13.27
CA PRO A 215 6.06 25.29 -12.59
C PRO A 215 7.38 25.75 -13.23
N THR A 216 8.31 26.26 -12.43
CA THR A 216 9.68 26.52 -12.85
C THR A 216 10.61 25.51 -12.20
N PHE A 217 11.70 25.14 -12.90
CA PHE A 217 12.68 24.19 -12.38
C PHE A 217 13.31 24.69 -11.04
N LYS A 218 13.64 25.97 -10.95
CA LYS A 218 14.19 26.59 -9.71
C LYS A 218 13.22 26.42 -8.52
N LYS A 219 11.91 26.67 -8.75
CA LYS A 219 10.88 26.50 -7.71
C LYS A 219 10.72 25.02 -7.34
N PHE A 220 10.75 24.14 -8.33
CA PHE A 220 10.67 22.70 -8.10
C PHE A 220 11.82 22.21 -7.22
N CYS A 221 13.08 22.61 -7.53
CA CYS A 221 14.23 22.23 -6.72
C CYS A 221 14.10 22.77 -5.28
N LYS A 222 13.73 24.04 -5.10
CA LYS A 222 13.56 24.64 -3.77
C LYS A 222 12.49 23.91 -2.94
N ASP A 223 11.29 23.79 -3.48
CA ASP A 223 10.15 23.17 -2.77
C ASP A 223 10.38 21.67 -2.58
N GLY A 224 10.95 21.00 -3.60
CA GLY A 224 11.29 19.58 -3.58
C GLY A 224 12.35 19.24 -2.54
N THR A 225 13.42 20.03 -2.43
CA THR A 225 14.45 19.85 -1.39
C THR A 225 13.87 20.01 0.01
N ALA A 226 13.03 21.04 0.22
CA ALA A 226 12.37 21.26 1.50
C ALA A 226 11.41 20.13 1.87
N PHE A 227 10.72 19.54 0.89
CA PHE A 227 9.86 18.39 1.09
C PHE A 227 10.66 17.11 1.33
N ALA A 228 11.69 16.84 0.51
CA ALA A 228 12.57 15.70 0.66
C ALA A 228 13.25 15.65 2.03
N PHE A 229 13.64 16.81 2.56
CA PHE A 229 14.19 16.92 3.92
C PHE A 229 13.24 16.36 4.99
N ARG A 230 11.90 16.50 4.82
CA ARG A 230 10.93 15.93 5.76
C ARG A 230 10.92 14.39 5.73
N LEU A 231 11.07 13.80 4.55
CA LEU A 231 11.15 12.34 4.39
C LEU A 231 12.49 11.81 4.90
N ILE A 232 13.60 12.51 4.59
CA ILE A 232 14.94 12.15 5.08
C ILE A 232 14.99 12.20 6.60
N LEU A 233 14.41 13.23 7.21
CA LEU A 233 14.34 13.34 8.68
C LEU A 233 13.58 12.14 9.30
N ALA A 234 12.52 11.68 8.67
CA ALA A 234 11.81 10.47 9.12
C ALA A 234 12.71 9.21 9.05
N VAL A 235 13.52 9.08 8.00
CA VAL A 235 14.50 7.99 7.87
C VAL A 235 15.56 8.09 8.96
N ILE A 236 16.11 9.28 9.21
CA ILE A 236 17.09 9.50 10.27
C ILE A 236 16.52 9.13 11.65
N MET A 237 15.28 9.53 11.95
CA MET A 237 14.60 9.13 13.19
C MET A 237 14.41 7.60 13.29
N ALA A 238 14.17 6.91 12.18
CA ALA A 238 13.99 5.47 12.13
C ALA A 238 15.32 4.68 12.11
N CYS A 239 16.48 5.34 12.12
CA CYS A 239 17.79 4.67 12.12
C CYS A 239 18.00 3.78 13.35
N VAL A 240 17.28 4.00 14.45
CA VAL A 240 17.25 3.09 15.62
C VAL A 240 16.87 1.66 15.24
N LEU A 241 16.03 1.49 14.21
CA LEU A 241 15.66 0.17 13.66
C LEU A 241 16.46 -0.15 12.40
N ILE A 242 16.57 0.83 11.47
CA ILE A 242 17.10 0.60 10.12
C ILE A 242 18.58 0.26 10.15
N LEU A 243 19.41 1.00 10.89
CA LEU A 243 20.87 0.79 10.88
C LEU A 243 21.27 -0.58 11.47
N PRO A 244 20.79 -1.00 12.66
CA PRO A 244 21.10 -2.33 13.17
C PRO A 244 20.56 -3.45 12.27
N THR A 245 19.36 -3.27 11.68
CA THR A 245 18.80 -4.24 10.73
C THR A 245 19.66 -4.36 9.48
N LEU A 246 20.08 -3.23 8.89
CA LEU A 246 20.96 -3.22 7.73
C LEU A 246 22.31 -3.85 8.04
N HIS A 247 22.91 -3.51 9.18
CA HIS A 247 24.18 -4.11 9.64
C HIS A 247 24.05 -5.64 9.78
N CYS A 248 22.96 -6.11 10.39
CA CYS A 248 22.68 -7.53 10.54
C CYS A 248 22.51 -8.24 9.18
N MET A 249 21.80 -7.62 8.24
CA MET A 249 21.62 -8.16 6.88
C MET A 249 22.92 -8.25 6.10
N LEU A 250 23.84 -7.30 6.29
CA LEU A 250 25.13 -7.28 5.60
C LEU A 250 26.15 -8.24 6.23
N SER A 251 26.07 -8.48 7.54
CA SER A 251 27.06 -9.26 8.30
C SER A 251 26.75 -10.76 8.36
N GLY A 252 25.51 -11.19 8.25
CA GLY A 252 25.13 -12.55 8.62
C GLY A 252 24.22 -13.27 7.63
N ARG A 253 23.63 -12.59 6.69
CA ARG A 253 22.87 -13.26 5.65
C ARG A 253 23.83 -13.62 4.54
N GLU A 254 24.25 -14.87 4.46
CA GLU A 254 24.66 -15.40 3.16
C GLU A 254 23.51 -15.05 2.22
N ALA A 255 23.72 -14.03 1.41
CA ALA A 255 22.81 -13.75 0.31
C ALA A 255 22.83 -15.04 -0.50
N GLY A 256 21.82 -15.88 -0.30
CA GLY A 256 21.66 -17.06 -1.12
C GLY A 256 21.86 -16.55 -2.52
N ASN A 257 22.73 -17.20 -3.32
CA ASN A 257 23.14 -16.79 -4.66
C ASN A 257 21.92 -16.60 -5.57
N SER A 258 21.08 -15.63 -5.27
CA SER A 258 20.02 -15.16 -6.15
C SER A 258 20.68 -14.29 -7.22
N HIS A 259 21.40 -14.96 -8.16
CA HIS A 259 21.75 -14.30 -9.40
C HIS A 259 20.45 -13.86 -10.05
N VAL A 260 20.19 -12.57 -9.99
CA VAL A 260 19.05 -11.99 -10.70
C VAL A 260 19.38 -12.11 -12.19
N ASP A 261 18.66 -12.98 -12.90
CA ASP A 261 18.82 -13.12 -14.33
C ASP A 261 18.58 -11.76 -15.01
N LEU A 262 19.52 -11.30 -15.84
CA LEU A 262 19.40 -10.04 -16.59
C LEU A 262 18.12 -9.98 -17.43
N LYS A 263 17.58 -11.13 -17.86
CA LYS A 263 16.30 -11.22 -18.55
C LYS A 263 15.12 -10.75 -17.70
N SER A 264 15.23 -10.82 -16.37
CA SER A 264 14.19 -10.35 -15.45
C SER A 264 14.03 -8.82 -15.45
N PHE A 265 15.01 -8.07 -15.98
CA PHE A 265 14.97 -6.61 -16.12
C PHE A 265 14.35 -6.12 -17.43
N ILE A 266 14.02 -7.03 -18.36
CA ILE A 266 13.40 -6.63 -19.62
C ILE A 266 12.02 -5.99 -19.32
N PRO A 267 11.82 -4.73 -19.73
CA PRO A 267 10.51 -4.08 -19.53
C PRO A 267 9.40 -4.86 -20.24
N GLY A 268 8.28 -4.97 -19.59
CA GLY A 268 7.14 -5.68 -20.16
C GLY A 268 5.88 -5.53 -19.33
N VAL A 269 4.73 -5.71 -19.97
CA VAL A 269 3.44 -5.71 -19.27
C VAL A 269 3.13 -7.12 -18.81
N ASN A 270 3.26 -7.36 -17.52
CA ASN A 270 2.87 -8.63 -16.92
C ASN A 270 1.52 -8.46 -16.20
N LEU A 271 0.43 -8.69 -16.92
CA LEU A 271 -0.93 -8.55 -16.39
C LEU A 271 -1.20 -9.50 -15.21
N LYS A 272 -0.54 -10.65 -15.15
CA LYS A 272 -0.64 -11.57 -14.00
C LYS A 272 -0.21 -10.90 -12.70
N PHE A 273 0.80 -10.04 -12.74
CA PHE A 273 1.28 -9.32 -11.55
C PHE A 273 0.58 -7.98 -11.32
N LEU A 274 -0.11 -7.44 -12.31
CA LEU A 274 -0.82 -6.17 -12.17
C LEU A 274 -2.27 -6.37 -11.72
N LEU A 275 -2.98 -7.33 -12.37
CA LEU A 275 -4.41 -7.52 -12.18
C LEU A 275 -4.68 -8.60 -11.12
N TYR A 276 -5.55 -8.28 -10.15
CA TYR A 276 -6.08 -9.20 -9.12
C TYR A 276 -5.03 -9.96 -8.31
N TYR A 277 -3.75 -9.58 -8.43
CA TYR A 277 -2.67 -10.28 -7.75
C TYR A 277 -2.40 -9.68 -6.37
N HIS A 278 -2.50 -10.51 -5.34
CA HIS A 278 -2.36 -10.05 -3.95
C HIS A 278 -0.93 -9.66 -3.57
N TYR A 279 0.10 -10.18 -4.24
CA TYR A 279 1.49 -9.75 -4.09
C TYR A 279 1.86 -8.62 -5.08
N SER A 280 0.93 -7.72 -5.39
CA SER A 280 1.16 -6.53 -6.20
C SER A 280 0.16 -5.45 -5.81
N MET A 281 -0.04 -4.43 -6.65
CA MET A 281 -1.10 -3.42 -6.45
C MET A 281 -2.52 -4.01 -6.49
N GLY A 282 -2.69 -5.21 -7.03
CA GLY A 282 -4.00 -5.88 -7.10
C GLY A 282 -5.05 -5.06 -7.84
N LEU A 283 -4.68 -4.43 -8.94
CA LEU A 283 -5.55 -3.55 -9.70
C LEU A 283 -6.64 -4.34 -10.41
N CYS A 284 -7.82 -3.75 -10.58
CA CYS A 284 -8.83 -4.21 -11.51
C CYS A 284 -8.60 -3.60 -12.90
N LEU A 285 -9.27 -4.14 -13.92
CA LEU A 285 -9.14 -3.68 -15.31
C LEU A 285 -9.44 -2.18 -15.45
N PHE A 286 -10.43 -1.65 -14.72
CA PHE A 286 -10.76 -0.24 -14.73
C PHE A 286 -9.62 0.65 -14.21
N THR A 287 -8.80 0.16 -13.28
CA THR A 287 -7.64 0.92 -12.80
C THR A 287 -6.55 1.03 -13.87
N VAL A 288 -6.30 -0.06 -14.62
CA VAL A 288 -5.38 -0.03 -15.77
C VAL A 288 -5.86 0.98 -16.81
N LEU A 289 -7.15 0.96 -17.14
CA LEU A 289 -7.79 1.94 -17.97
C LEU A 289 -7.58 3.37 -17.49
N SER A 290 -7.70 3.57 -16.17
CA SER A 290 -7.53 4.87 -15.53
C SER A 290 -6.08 5.37 -15.62
N ILE A 291 -5.11 4.48 -15.50
CA ILE A 291 -3.69 4.80 -15.71
C ILE A 291 -3.45 5.25 -17.16
N ILE A 292 -3.95 4.48 -18.13
CA ILE A 292 -3.83 4.81 -19.55
C ILE A 292 -4.49 6.17 -19.85
N SER A 293 -5.72 6.38 -19.39
CA SER A 293 -6.44 7.65 -19.54
C SER A 293 -5.67 8.83 -18.94
N ALA A 294 -5.03 8.63 -17.78
CA ALA A 294 -4.25 9.66 -17.11
C ALA A 294 -3.01 10.08 -17.91
N VAL A 295 -2.34 9.13 -18.57
CA VAL A 295 -1.17 9.43 -19.44
C VAL A 295 -1.53 10.43 -20.54
N PHE A 296 -2.73 10.32 -21.12
CA PHE A 296 -3.22 11.23 -22.15
C PHE A 296 -3.94 12.47 -21.60
N SER A 297 -3.98 12.65 -20.29
CA SER A 297 -4.65 13.79 -19.66
C SER A 297 -3.97 15.11 -20.03
N LYS A 298 -4.79 16.15 -20.29
CA LYS A 298 -4.31 17.54 -20.45
C LYS A 298 -3.78 18.12 -19.13
N GLN A 299 -4.20 17.59 -17.99
CA GLN A 299 -3.79 18.04 -16.67
C GLN A 299 -2.43 17.45 -16.31
N ARG A 300 -1.40 18.29 -16.17
CA ARG A 300 0.01 17.90 -15.94
C ARG A 300 0.18 16.94 -14.75
N TYR A 301 -0.49 17.21 -13.65
CA TYR A 301 -0.39 16.39 -12.43
C TYR A 301 -0.98 14.98 -12.63
N ARG A 302 -2.09 14.84 -13.36
CA ARG A 302 -2.68 13.52 -13.70
C ARG A 302 -1.78 12.76 -14.65
N ARG A 303 -1.29 13.45 -15.71
CA ARG A 303 -0.37 12.86 -16.67
C ARG A 303 0.90 12.36 -16.01
N PHE A 304 1.50 13.18 -15.12
CA PHE A 304 2.65 12.77 -14.33
C PHE A 304 2.37 11.48 -13.57
N LEU A 305 1.28 11.43 -12.78
CA LEU A 305 0.93 10.25 -11.99
C LEU A 305 0.66 9.03 -12.88
N GLY A 306 -0.05 9.21 -14.01
CA GLY A 306 -0.30 8.14 -14.98
C GLY A 306 0.99 7.56 -15.57
N ILE A 307 1.93 8.42 -15.97
CA ILE A 307 3.24 8.00 -16.50
C ILE A 307 4.03 7.24 -15.43
N VAL A 308 4.11 7.77 -14.20
CA VAL A 308 4.83 7.12 -13.10
C VAL A 308 4.23 5.75 -12.79
N MET A 309 2.90 5.64 -12.69
CA MET A 309 2.22 4.37 -12.43
C MET A 309 2.45 3.37 -13.58
N MET A 310 2.43 3.82 -14.82
CA MET A 310 2.74 2.98 -15.98
C MET A 310 4.19 2.49 -15.94
N VAL A 311 5.15 3.37 -15.68
CA VAL A 311 6.58 3.03 -15.61
C VAL A 311 6.85 2.04 -14.46
N ILE A 312 6.29 2.27 -13.28
CA ILE A 312 6.43 1.34 -12.14
C ILE A 312 5.83 -0.04 -12.46
N ALA A 313 4.72 -0.07 -13.19
CA ALA A 313 4.03 -1.29 -13.57
C ALA A 313 4.76 -2.10 -14.66
N THR A 314 5.59 -1.45 -15.49
CA THR A 314 6.20 -2.06 -16.68
C THR A 314 7.72 -2.20 -16.62
N CYS A 315 8.39 -1.52 -15.68
CA CYS A 315 9.86 -1.52 -15.54
C CYS A 315 10.31 -2.33 -14.33
N PRO A 316 10.73 -3.59 -14.50
CA PRO A 316 11.17 -4.46 -13.41
C PRO A 316 12.37 -3.93 -12.61
N ILE A 317 13.23 -3.11 -13.24
CA ILE A 317 14.37 -2.49 -12.55
C ILE A 317 13.93 -1.59 -11.38
N ILE A 318 12.79 -0.91 -11.52
CA ILE A 318 12.23 -0.09 -10.42
C ILE A 318 11.75 -1.00 -9.28
N VAL A 319 11.10 -2.10 -9.61
CA VAL A 319 10.67 -3.11 -8.63
C VAL A 319 11.89 -3.69 -7.91
N TYR A 320 12.97 -3.99 -8.63
CA TYR A 320 14.24 -4.44 -8.05
C TYR A 320 14.84 -3.40 -7.09
N MET A 321 14.90 -2.13 -7.50
CA MET A 321 15.40 -1.05 -6.63
C MET A 321 14.54 -0.88 -5.36
N LEU A 322 13.22 -0.96 -5.50
CA LEU A 322 12.30 -0.86 -4.36
C LEU A 322 12.38 -2.07 -3.42
N ASN A 323 12.84 -3.23 -3.90
CA ASN A 323 13.15 -4.41 -3.07
C ASN A 323 14.57 -4.36 -2.43
N GLY A 324 15.22 -3.21 -2.41
CA GLY A 324 16.57 -3.07 -1.86
C GLY A 324 17.63 -3.83 -2.67
N THR A 325 17.43 -3.96 -3.99
CA THR A 325 18.32 -4.65 -4.94
C THR A 325 18.54 -6.15 -4.67
N LEU A 326 17.60 -6.80 -3.97
CA LEU A 326 17.73 -8.23 -3.65
C LEU A 326 17.10 -9.13 -4.71
N TYR A 327 15.90 -8.77 -5.21
CA TYR A 327 15.16 -9.58 -6.19
C TYR A 327 14.06 -8.75 -6.85
N VAL A 328 13.49 -9.29 -7.94
CA VAL A 328 12.35 -8.68 -8.65
C VAL A 328 11.06 -9.35 -8.19
N ASP A 329 10.35 -8.72 -7.24
CA ASP A 329 9.05 -9.20 -6.73
C ASP A 329 8.06 -8.03 -6.62
N PRO A 330 6.88 -8.10 -7.24
CA PRO A 330 5.95 -6.98 -7.32
C PRO A 330 5.26 -6.61 -6.00
N LYS A 331 5.46 -7.35 -4.91
CA LYS A 331 4.86 -7.04 -3.59
C LYS A 331 5.19 -5.63 -3.08
N VAL A 332 6.34 -5.10 -3.44
CA VAL A 332 6.74 -3.72 -3.12
C VAL A 332 5.88 -2.66 -3.80
N LEU A 333 5.02 -3.05 -4.72
CA LEU A 333 4.08 -2.13 -5.37
C LEU A 333 2.79 -1.93 -4.56
N ILE A 334 2.55 -2.69 -3.49
CA ILE A 334 1.35 -2.54 -2.64
C ILE A 334 1.17 -1.11 -2.12
N PRO A 335 2.22 -0.37 -1.68
CA PRO A 335 2.08 1.02 -1.25
C PRO A 335 1.58 2.00 -2.33
N PHE A 336 1.66 1.63 -3.60
CA PHE A 336 1.15 2.45 -4.71
C PHE A 336 -0.35 2.23 -4.99
N LEU A 337 -0.98 1.23 -4.39
CA LEU A 337 -2.42 0.96 -4.54
C LEU A 337 -3.29 2.21 -4.33
N PRO A 338 -3.13 3.02 -3.27
CA PRO A 338 -3.96 4.22 -3.08
C PRO A 338 -3.80 5.25 -4.21
N LEU A 339 -2.63 5.34 -4.84
CA LEU A 339 -2.39 6.22 -5.98
C LEU A 339 -3.08 5.71 -7.26
N GLY A 340 -3.10 4.40 -7.46
CA GLY A 340 -3.91 3.76 -8.50
C GLY A 340 -5.40 4.07 -8.31
N MET A 341 -5.89 3.97 -7.07
CA MET A 341 -7.29 4.30 -6.72
C MET A 341 -7.60 5.81 -6.88
N LEU A 342 -6.61 6.69 -6.71
CA LEU A 342 -6.77 8.11 -7.00
C LEU A 342 -6.99 8.35 -8.50
N LEU A 343 -6.25 7.66 -9.38
CA LEU A 343 -6.46 7.72 -10.83
C LEU A 343 -7.81 7.13 -11.23
N PHE A 344 -8.19 6.00 -10.62
CA PHE A 344 -9.53 5.41 -10.76
C PHE A 344 -10.61 6.46 -10.47
N GLY A 345 -10.50 7.16 -9.33
CA GLY A 345 -11.45 8.19 -8.94
C GLY A 345 -11.52 9.35 -9.94
N HIS A 346 -10.40 9.79 -10.48
CA HIS A 346 -10.38 10.84 -11.50
C HIS A 346 -11.10 10.41 -12.78
N THR A 347 -10.83 9.20 -13.27
CA THR A 347 -11.45 8.68 -14.48
C THR A 347 -12.95 8.44 -14.30
N TYR A 348 -13.34 7.80 -13.18
CA TYR A 348 -14.73 7.58 -12.81
C TYR A 348 -15.53 8.90 -12.73
N PHE A 349 -14.95 9.91 -12.08
CA PHE A 349 -15.57 11.22 -11.95
C PHE A 349 -15.70 11.97 -13.28
N ASP A 350 -14.72 11.81 -14.19
CA ASP A 350 -14.79 12.40 -15.52
C ASP A 350 -15.83 11.70 -16.42
N ILE A 351 -16.03 10.39 -16.23
CA ILE A 351 -17.10 9.62 -16.90
C ILE A 351 -18.47 10.11 -16.45
N ILE A 352 -18.74 10.16 -15.16
CA ILE A 352 -20.03 10.64 -14.61
C ILE A 352 -20.36 12.05 -15.08
N ARG A 353 -19.34 12.90 -15.27
CA ARG A 353 -19.52 14.28 -15.76
C ARG A 353 -19.59 14.39 -17.29
N GLY A 354 -19.59 13.29 -18.01
CA GLY A 354 -19.64 13.26 -19.48
C GLY A 354 -18.40 13.84 -20.17
N LYS A 355 -17.29 14.03 -19.43
CA LYS A 355 -16.04 14.58 -19.97
C LYS A 355 -15.22 13.54 -20.74
N LEU A 356 -15.39 12.28 -20.44
CA LEU A 356 -14.75 11.15 -21.10
C LEU A 356 -15.78 10.35 -21.89
N LYS A 357 -15.54 10.19 -23.19
CA LYS A 357 -16.35 9.29 -24.02
C LYS A 357 -15.97 7.85 -23.69
N LEU A 358 -16.90 7.09 -23.16
CA LEU A 358 -16.69 5.72 -22.72
C LEU A 358 -16.36 4.77 -23.87
N LYS A 359 -16.97 4.97 -25.06
CA LYS A 359 -16.81 4.07 -26.21
C LYS A 359 -15.34 3.87 -26.66
N PRO A 360 -14.54 4.92 -26.98
CA PRO A 360 -13.15 4.70 -27.35
C PRO A 360 -12.30 4.13 -26.21
N LEU A 361 -12.61 4.49 -24.99
CA LEU A 361 -11.93 4.00 -23.82
C LEU A 361 -12.18 2.49 -23.60
N ALA A 362 -13.42 2.03 -23.79
CA ALA A 362 -13.78 0.62 -23.73
C ALA A 362 -13.11 -0.21 -24.83
N VAL A 363 -13.02 0.35 -26.05
CA VAL A 363 -12.30 -0.32 -27.16
C VAL A 363 -10.82 -0.48 -26.84
N ILE A 364 -10.15 0.55 -26.32
CA ILE A 364 -8.74 0.47 -25.90
C ILE A 364 -8.57 -0.57 -24.79
N THR A 365 -9.49 -0.59 -23.83
CA THR A 365 -9.44 -1.57 -22.72
C THR A 365 -9.65 -2.99 -23.22
N LEU A 366 -10.58 -3.18 -24.15
CA LEU A 366 -10.79 -4.47 -24.79
C LEU A 366 -9.53 -4.93 -25.52
N LEU A 367 -8.90 -4.06 -26.30
CA LEU A 367 -7.67 -4.39 -27.01
C LEU A 367 -6.53 -4.73 -26.05
N VAL A 368 -6.39 -4.01 -24.93
CA VAL A 368 -5.40 -4.29 -23.87
C VAL A 368 -5.72 -5.61 -23.17
N ALA A 369 -7.00 -5.87 -22.85
CA ALA A 369 -7.43 -7.12 -22.22
C ALA A 369 -7.22 -8.32 -23.13
N LEU A 370 -7.60 -8.21 -24.42
CA LEU A 370 -7.38 -9.25 -25.42
C LEU A 370 -5.89 -9.50 -25.65
N ALA A 371 -5.09 -8.44 -25.82
CA ALA A 371 -3.63 -8.58 -25.90
C ALA A 371 -3.06 -9.24 -24.66
N GLY A 372 -3.61 -8.94 -23.47
CA GLY A 372 -3.24 -9.57 -22.21
C GLY A 372 -3.55 -11.05 -22.18
N VAL A 373 -4.73 -11.46 -22.59
CA VAL A 373 -5.16 -12.86 -22.63
C VAL A 373 -4.38 -13.67 -23.66
N PHE A 374 -4.15 -13.13 -24.86
CA PHE A 374 -3.50 -13.85 -25.96
C PHE A 374 -1.98 -13.80 -25.93
N TRP A 375 -1.38 -12.72 -25.43
CA TRP A 375 0.07 -12.52 -25.48
C TRP A 375 0.78 -12.81 -24.17
N PHE A 376 0.10 -12.61 -23.03
CA PHE A 376 0.67 -12.81 -21.72
C PHE A 376 0.11 -14.10 -21.11
N LYS A 377 0.97 -15.01 -20.68
CA LYS A 377 0.60 -16.23 -19.96
C LYS A 377 -0.15 -15.86 -18.67
N THR A 378 -1.47 -15.77 -18.76
CA THR A 378 -2.37 -15.57 -17.62
C THR A 378 -2.78 -16.91 -17.04
N THR A 379 -3.20 -16.96 -15.78
CA THR A 379 -3.86 -18.14 -15.22
C THR A 379 -5.35 -18.11 -15.57
N LYS A 380 -6.00 -19.27 -15.76
CA LYS A 380 -7.45 -19.38 -16.04
C LYS A 380 -8.31 -18.55 -15.07
N LYS A 381 -7.90 -18.40 -13.80
CA LYS A 381 -8.60 -17.55 -12.82
C LYS A 381 -8.53 -16.07 -13.16
N VAL A 382 -7.37 -15.57 -13.59
CA VAL A 382 -7.18 -14.16 -13.98
C VAL A 382 -7.97 -13.85 -15.24
N GLU A 383 -7.99 -14.77 -16.21
CA GLU A 383 -8.80 -14.65 -17.43
C GLU A 383 -10.29 -14.50 -17.11
N PHE A 384 -10.81 -15.30 -16.19
CA PHE A 384 -12.20 -15.18 -15.74
C PHE A 384 -12.52 -13.81 -15.15
N TYR A 385 -11.66 -13.27 -14.29
CA TYR A 385 -11.85 -11.93 -13.69
C TYR A 385 -11.76 -10.80 -14.71
N ILE A 386 -10.87 -10.92 -15.70
CA ILE A 386 -10.78 -9.95 -16.81
C ILE A 386 -12.08 -9.96 -17.61
N ILE A 387 -12.61 -11.14 -17.93
CA ILE A 387 -13.88 -11.26 -18.66
C ILE A 387 -15.03 -10.67 -17.85
N LEU A 388 -15.09 -10.97 -16.55
CA LEU A 388 -16.13 -10.44 -15.66
C LEU A 388 -16.08 -8.89 -15.59
N ASP A 389 -14.90 -8.31 -15.36
CA ASP A 389 -14.74 -6.86 -15.35
C ASP A 389 -15.10 -6.23 -16.70
N PHE A 390 -14.73 -6.89 -17.78
CA PHE A 390 -15.09 -6.44 -19.12
C PHE A 390 -16.59 -6.46 -19.34
N VAL A 391 -17.29 -7.52 -18.93
CA VAL A 391 -18.76 -7.61 -19.04
C VAL A 391 -19.42 -6.52 -18.20
N VAL A 392 -18.97 -6.27 -16.97
CA VAL A 392 -19.47 -5.20 -16.09
C VAL A 392 -19.23 -3.84 -16.73
N LEU A 393 -18.05 -3.61 -17.28
CA LEU A 393 -17.72 -2.35 -17.96
C LEU A 393 -18.61 -2.14 -19.19
N MET A 394 -18.79 -3.16 -20.01
CA MET A 394 -19.64 -3.09 -21.21
C MET A 394 -21.11 -2.90 -20.86
N SER A 395 -21.64 -3.63 -19.85
CA SER A 395 -23.03 -3.44 -19.42
C SER A 395 -23.30 -2.02 -18.90
N SER A 396 -22.32 -1.38 -18.25
CA SER A 396 -22.42 0.01 -17.81
C SER A 396 -22.43 1.05 -18.96
N LEU A 397 -22.13 0.60 -20.21
CA LEU A 397 -22.21 1.45 -21.41
C LEU A 397 -23.61 1.53 -22.03
N PHE A 398 -24.47 0.56 -21.67
CA PHE A 398 -25.83 0.47 -22.22
C PHE A 398 -26.90 1.02 -21.25
N VAL A 399 -26.49 1.43 -20.05
CA VAL A 399 -27.29 2.14 -19.05
C VAL A 399 -26.96 3.64 -19.09
#